data_d159a86ca2842535ce88d8f14bb6a8fc
#
_entry.id   d159a86ca2842535ce88d8f14bb6a8fc
#
_cell.length_a   1.000
_cell.length_b   1.000
_cell.length_c   1.000
_cell.angle_alpha   90.00
_cell.angle_beta   90.00
_cell.angle_gamma   90.00
#
_symmetry.space_group_name_H-M   'P 1'
#
loop_
_entity.id
_entity.type
_entity.pdbx_description
1 polymer ?
#
loop_
_entity_poly.entity_id
_entity_poly.type
_entity_poly.pdbx_seq_one_letter_code
_entity_poly.pdbx_strand_id
1 'polypeptide(L)'
;GTAQNDDIYFQTREVQNKFYDAVPDMVNDYMQEISKITGRQYAPFVYYGAPDAERVIIAMGSVNETIRETIDYLTKKGEKVGLLIVHLYRPFSAKYFFNVIPKTVKSIAVLDRTKEPGALGEPLYLDVRALYYGRENAPIVVGGRYGLSSKDTTPEQILAVYKNLSQPEPKDQFTVGIIDDVTFTSLPLEEAVFAGNEDARECLFFGLGSDGTVGANKNSIKIIGDKTDLYAQAYFAYDSKKSGGVTRSHLRFSKDPIRSTYLVTKPNFVACSTPAYMGKYDMISGLKDGGTFLLNTIWDADKVIATIPNEIKKALADKKAKFYIINATKIAEEIGLGNRTNTIMQSAFFKLADIIDYETAKNYMKEYAEKTYGTKGKDIVDKNWAAIDKGTEGLVEVAVDSTWSSLTVDEAIIDSAKPEFIKRIADPINAVKGDSLPVSAFLGYEDGTFENGTTAYEKRGIAVNVPEWIPENCIQCNQCAFVCPHAVIRPFLIDENELAAAPEGMNTIKAIGKGLEGLQYKIQVSTLDCTGCGSCVNVCPAPKGKAIQ
;
A
#
# COMPACT_ATOMS: atom_id res chain seq x y z
N GLY A 1 39.57 -27.91 -7.26
CA GLY A 1 38.35 -28.60 -7.43
C GLY A 1 38.52 -29.79 -8.33
N THR A 2 38.25 -30.94 -7.83
CA THR A 2 38.24 -32.18 -8.60
C THR A 2 36.82 -32.49 -9.04
N ALA A 3 36.65 -33.02 -10.23
CA ALA A 3 35.41 -33.59 -10.68
C ALA A 3 35.05 -34.79 -9.78
N GLN A 4 33.76 -34.92 -9.46
CA GLN A 4 33.22 -36.07 -8.74
C GLN A 4 32.38 -36.89 -9.72
N ASN A 5 32.85 -38.07 -10.03
CA ASN A 5 32.13 -39.00 -10.89
C ASN A 5 31.01 -39.70 -10.13
N ASP A 6 30.14 -40.37 -10.86
CA ASP A 6 28.97 -41.08 -10.33
C ASP A 6 29.31 -42.14 -9.28
N ASP A 7 30.48 -42.77 -9.37
CA ASP A 7 30.95 -43.78 -8.43
C ASP A 7 31.33 -43.25 -7.04
N ILE A 8 31.60 -41.95 -6.88
CA ILE A 8 32.03 -41.34 -5.62
C ILE A 8 31.12 -40.16 -5.16
N TYR A 9 30.33 -39.56 -6.04
CA TYR A 9 29.54 -38.38 -5.72
C TYR A 9 28.57 -38.63 -4.57
N PHE A 10 27.87 -39.76 -4.57
CA PHE A 10 26.90 -40.07 -3.53
C PHE A 10 27.56 -40.18 -2.14
N GLN A 11 28.68 -40.90 -2.02
CA GLN A 11 29.42 -41.01 -0.76
C GLN A 11 29.91 -39.65 -0.26
N THR A 12 30.34 -38.75 -1.15
CA THR A 12 30.82 -37.42 -0.80
C THR A 12 29.66 -36.51 -0.34
N ARG A 13 28.43 -36.76 -0.80
CA ARG A 13 27.23 -36.08 -0.29
C ARG A 13 26.85 -36.59 1.10
N GLU A 14 26.87 -37.93 1.31
CA GLU A 14 26.47 -38.53 2.57
C GLU A 14 27.40 -38.16 3.74
N VAL A 15 28.69 -38.02 3.52
CA VAL A 15 29.67 -37.65 4.56
C VAL A 15 29.40 -36.27 5.17
N GLN A 16 28.64 -35.43 4.47
CA GLN A 16 28.23 -34.09 4.96
C GLN A 16 27.17 -34.15 6.06
N ASN A 17 26.42 -35.25 6.21
CA ASN A 17 25.30 -35.39 7.15
C ASN A 17 25.74 -35.03 8.58
N LYS A 18 26.90 -35.48 9.03
CA LYS A 18 27.41 -35.17 10.39
C LYS A 18 27.57 -33.67 10.67
N PHE A 19 27.83 -32.85 9.64
CA PHE A 19 27.93 -31.40 9.80
C PHE A 19 26.56 -30.80 9.93
N TYR A 20 25.59 -31.21 9.09
CA TYR A 20 24.18 -30.74 9.19
C TYR A 20 23.52 -31.19 10.49
N ASP A 21 23.82 -32.38 11.01
CA ASP A 21 23.30 -32.87 12.29
C ASP A 21 23.78 -32.02 13.48
N ALA A 22 24.98 -31.44 13.41
CA ALA A 22 25.53 -30.58 14.46
C ALA A 22 24.98 -29.12 14.42
N VAL A 23 24.50 -28.65 13.25
CA VAL A 23 24.09 -27.24 13.06
C VAL A 23 23.00 -26.79 14.03
N PRO A 24 21.92 -27.54 14.30
CA PRO A 24 20.86 -27.08 15.21
C PRO A 24 21.37 -26.73 16.60
N ASP A 25 22.27 -27.55 17.17
CA ASP A 25 22.84 -27.30 18.50
C ASP A 25 23.76 -26.07 18.48
N MET A 26 24.61 -25.94 17.47
CA MET A 26 25.47 -24.76 17.28
C MET A 26 24.65 -23.47 17.14
N VAL A 27 23.58 -23.49 16.32
CA VAL A 27 22.68 -22.34 16.13
C VAL A 27 21.97 -21.98 17.43
N ASN A 28 21.49 -22.99 18.18
CA ASN A 28 20.88 -22.76 19.49
C ASN A 28 21.85 -22.06 20.45
N ASP A 29 23.12 -22.51 20.53
CA ASP A 29 24.12 -21.92 21.42
C ASP A 29 24.37 -20.45 21.07
N TYR A 30 24.54 -20.10 19.81
CA TYR A 30 24.67 -18.71 19.38
C TYR A 30 23.39 -17.90 19.67
N MET A 31 22.22 -18.47 19.46
CA MET A 31 20.94 -17.82 19.80
C MET A 31 20.83 -17.53 21.29
N GLN A 32 21.32 -18.44 22.16
CA GLN A 32 21.36 -18.21 23.61
C GLN A 32 22.34 -17.08 23.98
N GLU A 33 23.50 -16.98 23.33
CA GLU A 33 24.43 -15.87 23.54
C GLU A 33 23.81 -14.52 23.11
N ILE A 34 23.17 -14.47 21.94
CA ILE A 34 22.46 -13.28 21.47
C ILE A 34 21.33 -12.90 22.43
N SER A 35 20.62 -13.90 22.96
CA SER A 35 19.54 -13.67 23.93
C SER A 35 20.05 -12.98 25.20
N LYS A 36 21.22 -13.37 25.70
CA LYS A 36 21.87 -12.74 26.86
C LYS A 36 22.26 -11.29 26.60
N ILE A 37 22.74 -10.99 25.39
CA ILE A 37 23.17 -9.64 24.98
C ILE A 37 21.96 -8.71 24.80
N THR A 38 20.90 -9.19 24.18
CA THR A 38 19.75 -8.37 23.75
C THR A 38 18.60 -8.34 24.76
N GLY A 39 18.58 -9.25 25.72
CA GLY A 39 17.45 -9.46 26.62
C GLY A 39 16.21 -10.09 25.95
N ARG A 40 16.33 -10.52 24.69
CA ARG A 40 15.25 -11.16 23.92
C ARG A 40 15.49 -12.67 23.89
N GLN A 41 14.40 -13.45 23.79
CA GLN A 41 14.50 -14.91 23.68
C GLN A 41 14.62 -15.33 22.22
N TYR A 42 15.75 -15.96 21.88
CA TYR A 42 15.98 -16.59 20.58
C TYR A 42 16.25 -18.08 20.77
N ALA A 43 15.60 -18.90 19.95
CA ALA A 43 15.82 -20.34 19.88
C ALA A 43 15.43 -20.83 18.47
N PRO A 44 15.84 -22.02 18.03
CA PRO A 44 15.44 -22.61 16.76
C PRO A 44 13.91 -22.64 16.55
N PHE A 45 13.18 -22.90 17.63
CA PHE A 45 11.71 -22.79 17.71
C PHE A 45 11.32 -22.06 19.00
N VAL A 46 10.32 -21.17 18.90
CA VAL A 46 9.79 -20.44 20.06
C VAL A 46 8.28 -20.64 20.12
N TYR A 47 7.77 -20.97 21.29
CA TYR A 47 6.34 -21.09 21.53
C TYR A 47 5.78 -19.80 22.14
N TYR A 48 4.56 -19.41 21.71
CA TYR A 48 3.81 -18.28 22.25
C TYR A 48 2.32 -18.65 22.41
N GLY A 49 1.70 -18.32 23.52
CA GLY A 49 0.26 -18.53 23.77
C GLY A 49 -0.02 -19.33 25.04
N ALA A 50 -1.19 -19.95 25.13
CA ALA A 50 -1.60 -20.74 26.30
C ALA A 50 -0.69 -21.95 26.49
N PRO A 51 -0.19 -22.21 27.71
CA PRO A 51 0.70 -23.35 27.98
C PRO A 51 0.03 -24.71 27.76
N ASP A 52 -1.29 -24.75 27.83
CA ASP A 52 -2.16 -25.91 27.62
C ASP A 52 -2.97 -25.77 26.30
N ALA A 53 -2.42 -25.10 25.29
CA ALA A 53 -3.11 -24.93 24.03
C ALA A 53 -3.46 -26.26 23.37
N GLU A 54 -4.67 -26.32 22.83
CA GLU A 54 -5.19 -27.46 22.07
C GLU A 54 -5.08 -27.21 20.56
N ARG A 55 -5.02 -25.95 20.15
CA ARG A 55 -4.93 -25.49 18.75
C ARG A 55 -3.71 -24.62 18.57
N VAL A 56 -2.83 -24.99 17.65
CA VAL A 56 -1.56 -24.30 17.42
C VAL A 56 -1.39 -23.96 15.95
N ILE A 57 -0.97 -22.74 15.65
CA ILE A 57 -0.47 -22.36 14.34
C ILE A 57 1.05 -22.49 14.34
N ILE A 58 1.63 -22.98 13.24
CA ILE A 58 3.08 -23.00 12.99
C ILE A 58 3.36 -22.11 11.78
N ALA A 59 4.29 -21.15 11.92
CA ALA A 59 4.61 -20.22 10.85
C ALA A 59 6.03 -19.66 10.97
N MET A 60 6.49 -19.00 9.90
CA MET A 60 7.77 -18.29 9.79
C MET A 60 7.55 -16.83 9.43
N GLY A 61 8.48 -15.96 9.84
CA GLY A 61 8.55 -14.57 9.39
C GLY A 61 7.54 -13.63 10.06
N SER A 62 7.21 -12.54 9.38
CA SER A 62 6.46 -11.41 9.96
C SER A 62 5.02 -11.73 10.34
N VAL A 63 4.39 -12.72 9.73
CA VAL A 63 3.03 -13.15 10.09
C VAL A 63 2.91 -13.57 11.56
N ASN A 64 4.01 -14.02 12.16
CA ASN A 64 4.04 -14.38 13.56
C ASN A 64 3.61 -13.23 14.48
N GLU A 65 3.89 -11.99 14.12
CA GLU A 65 3.47 -10.83 14.93
C GLU A 65 1.95 -10.60 14.85
N THR A 66 1.34 -10.74 13.66
CA THR A 66 -0.12 -10.73 13.50
C THR A 66 -0.77 -11.87 14.28
N ILE A 67 -0.16 -13.07 14.26
CA ILE A 67 -0.67 -14.23 15.00
C ILE A 67 -0.58 -14.00 16.51
N ARG A 68 0.52 -13.44 17.02
CA ARG A 68 0.68 -13.09 18.44
C ARG A 68 -0.41 -12.12 18.90
N GLU A 69 -0.67 -11.07 18.14
CA GLU A 69 -1.70 -10.08 18.43
C GLU A 69 -3.09 -10.72 18.47
N THR A 70 -3.37 -11.63 17.53
CA THR A 70 -4.62 -12.41 17.50
C THR A 70 -4.73 -13.36 18.68
N ILE A 71 -3.63 -14.00 19.11
CA ILE A 71 -3.59 -14.85 20.31
C ILE A 71 -3.89 -14.03 21.56
N ASP A 72 -3.30 -12.85 21.71
CA ASP A 72 -3.56 -11.98 22.85
C ASP A 72 -5.05 -11.61 22.95
N TYR A 73 -5.69 -11.34 21.81
CA TYR A 73 -7.13 -11.11 21.71
C TYR A 73 -7.95 -12.35 22.10
N LEU A 74 -7.61 -13.53 21.59
CA LEU A 74 -8.31 -14.78 21.86
C LEU A 74 -8.12 -15.27 23.31
N THR A 75 -6.91 -15.13 23.86
CA THR A 75 -6.58 -15.52 25.23
C THR A 75 -7.36 -14.68 26.26
N LYS A 76 -7.55 -13.38 25.99
CA LYS A 76 -8.44 -12.53 26.80
C LYS A 76 -9.89 -13.02 26.84
N LYS A 77 -10.30 -13.79 25.82
CA LYS A 77 -11.62 -14.44 25.73
C LYS A 77 -11.63 -15.86 26.30
N GLY A 78 -10.52 -16.32 26.86
CA GLY A 78 -10.40 -17.65 27.47
C GLY A 78 -10.08 -18.78 26.50
N GLU A 79 -9.71 -18.47 25.26
CA GLU A 79 -9.35 -19.47 24.25
C GLU A 79 -7.96 -20.08 24.49
N LYS A 80 -7.84 -21.39 24.34
CA LYS A 80 -6.58 -22.14 24.51
C LYS A 80 -5.88 -22.32 23.15
N VAL A 81 -5.23 -21.27 22.70
CA VAL A 81 -4.56 -21.20 21.39
C VAL A 81 -3.08 -20.86 21.54
N GLY A 82 -2.28 -21.25 20.57
CA GLY A 82 -0.86 -21.00 20.58
C GLY A 82 -0.25 -20.91 19.19
N LEU A 83 0.99 -20.45 19.16
CA LEU A 83 1.82 -20.29 17.98
C LEU A 83 3.18 -20.93 18.24
N LEU A 84 3.66 -21.72 17.31
CA LEU A 84 5.04 -22.16 17.24
C LEU A 84 5.75 -21.43 16.12
N ILE A 85 6.73 -20.62 16.49
CA ILE A 85 7.53 -19.79 15.58
C ILE A 85 8.75 -20.59 15.14
N VAL A 86 8.96 -20.70 13.84
CA VAL A 86 10.14 -21.35 13.24
C VAL A 86 11.19 -20.28 12.94
N HIS A 87 12.32 -20.31 13.65
CA HIS A 87 13.47 -19.46 13.35
C HIS A 87 14.54 -20.20 12.56
N LEU A 88 14.77 -21.49 12.83
CA LEU A 88 15.67 -22.35 12.07
C LEU A 88 14.85 -23.33 11.23
N TYR A 89 14.68 -23.03 9.95
CA TYR A 89 13.94 -23.89 9.02
C TYR A 89 14.81 -25.05 8.49
N ARG A 90 16.08 -24.83 8.25
CA ARG A 90 17.04 -25.86 7.78
C ARG A 90 18.35 -25.77 8.55
N PRO A 91 18.84 -26.87 9.11
CA PRO A 91 18.20 -28.19 9.23
C PRO A 91 16.96 -28.16 10.15
N PHE A 92 15.89 -28.89 9.77
CA PHE A 92 14.67 -28.95 10.57
C PHE A 92 14.87 -29.94 11.74
N SER A 93 14.81 -29.46 12.99
CA SER A 93 15.19 -30.25 14.16
C SER A 93 13.98 -30.74 14.96
N ALA A 94 13.73 -32.05 14.91
CA ALA A 94 12.71 -32.69 15.74
C ALA A 94 12.94 -32.46 17.24
N LYS A 95 14.23 -32.50 17.70
CA LYS A 95 14.61 -32.25 19.10
C LYS A 95 14.07 -30.91 19.60
N TYR A 96 14.40 -29.82 18.91
CA TYR A 96 14.01 -28.48 19.33
C TYR A 96 12.52 -28.21 19.13
N PHE A 97 11.90 -28.80 18.09
CA PHE A 97 10.45 -28.71 17.86
C PHE A 97 9.65 -29.31 19.02
N PHE A 98 9.91 -30.57 19.40
CA PHE A 98 9.16 -31.26 20.46
C PHE A 98 9.49 -30.76 21.85
N ASN A 99 10.57 -30.05 22.06
CA ASN A 99 10.89 -29.43 23.33
C ASN A 99 9.97 -28.25 23.70
N VAL A 100 9.35 -27.60 22.73
CA VAL A 100 8.61 -26.35 22.94
C VAL A 100 7.12 -26.45 22.62
N ILE A 101 6.69 -27.40 21.78
CA ILE A 101 5.27 -27.55 21.48
C ILE A 101 4.51 -28.16 22.65
N PRO A 102 3.34 -27.61 23.08
CA PRO A 102 2.54 -28.17 24.17
C PRO A 102 2.09 -29.61 23.84
N LYS A 103 2.12 -30.47 24.88
CA LYS A 103 1.66 -31.87 24.75
C LYS A 103 0.14 -32.00 24.64
N THR A 104 -0.58 -30.94 24.93
CA THR A 104 -2.06 -30.85 24.89
C THR A 104 -2.62 -30.60 23.48
N VAL A 105 -1.75 -30.36 22.50
CA VAL A 105 -2.14 -30.00 21.16
C VAL A 105 -2.94 -31.12 20.47
N LYS A 106 -4.12 -30.79 19.99
CA LYS A 106 -5.03 -31.70 19.26
C LYS A 106 -5.03 -31.42 17.76
N SER A 107 -4.86 -30.14 17.37
CA SER A 107 -4.87 -29.72 15.97
C SER A 107 -3.82 -28.63 15.69
N ILE A 108 -3.20 -28.72 14.53
CA ILE A 108 -2.13 -27.84 14.07
C ILE A 108 -2.47 -27.34 12.68
N ALA A 109 -2.38 -26.02 12.46
CA ALA A 109 -2.33 -25.42 11.13
C ALA A 109 -0.92 -24.95 10.83
N VAL A 110 -0.36 -25.40 9.72
CA VAL A 110 0.94 -24.95 9.24
C VAL A 110 0.71 -23.95 8.13
N LEU A 111 1.20 -22.71 8.30
CA LEU A 111 1.05 -21.64 7.34
C LEU A 111 2.31 -21.47 6.50
N ASP A 112 2.18 -21.68 5.20
CA ASP A 112 3.22 -21.47 4.21
C ASP A 112 2.89 -20.26 3.32
N ARG A 113 3.85 -19.33 3.18
CA ARG A 113 3.73 -18.18 2.26
C ARG A 113 4.24 -18.54 0.88
N THR A 114 3.78 -19.66 0.37
CA THR A 114 4.10 -20.18 -0.96
C THR A 114 2.96 -21.05 -1.47
N LYS A 115 3.01 -21.40 -2.74
CA LYS A 115 2.17 -22.41 -3.36
C LYS A 115 3.08 -23.30 -4.19
N GLU A 116 3.02 -24.62 -3.94
CA GLU A 116 3.75 -25.63 -4.68
C GLU A 116 2.79 -26.38 -5.61
N PRO A 117 2.59 -25.93 -6.88
CA PRO A 117 1.65 -26.55 -7.79
C PRO A 117 1.99 -28.02 -8.06
N GLY A 118 1.01 -28.92 -7.82
CA GLY A 118 1.19 -30.37 -8.04
C GLY A 118 1.85 -31.12 -6.89
N ALA A 119 2.33 -30.43 -5.84
CA ALA A 119 2.83 -31.09 -4.62
C ALA A 119 1.68 -31.56 -3.71
N LEU A 120 1.99 -32.50 -2.82
CA LEU A 120 1.02 -32.96 -1.78
C LEU A 120 0.79 -31.91 -0.68
N GLY A 121 1.55 -30.84 -0.68
CA GLY A 121 1.46 -29.73 0.26
C GLY A 121 2.70 -28.84 0.17
N GLU A 122 2.67 -27.75 0.88
CA GLU A 122 3.74 -26.75 0.94
C GLU A 122 4.88 -27.23 1.85
N PRO A 123 6.10 -26.69 1.72
CA PRO A 123 7.31 -27.26 2.31
C PRO A 123 7.29 -27.37 3.84
N LEU A 124 6.90 -26.31 4.56
CA LEU A 124 6.87 -26.36 6.02
C LEU A 124 5.81 -27.34 6.53
N TYR A 125 4.64 -27.35 5.87
CA TYR A 125 3.56 -28.27 6.18
C TYR A 125 4.00 -29.74 6.05
N LEU A 126 4.70 -30.07 4.96
CA LEU A 126 5.22 -31.44 4.75
C LEU A 126 6.26 -31.84 5.79
N ASP A 127 7.16 -30.93 6.18
CA ASP A 127 8.15 -31.18 7.23
C ASP A 127 7.46 -31.46 8.58
N VAL A 128 6.47 -30.65 8.96
CA VAL A 128 5.72 -30.86 10.21
C VAL A 128 4.96 -32.18 10.19
N ARG A 129 4.30 -32.49 9.09
CA ARG A 129 3.62 -33.80 8.95
C ARG A 129 4.60 -34.97 9.09
N ALA A 130 5.78 -34.88 8.50
CA ALA A 130 6.81 -35.90 8.59
C ALA A 130 7.25 -36.13 10.04
N LEU A 131 7.32 -35.09 10.89
CA LEU A 131 7.65 -35.24 12.31
C LEU A 131 6.64 -36.07 13.09
N TYR A 132 5.36 -36.02 12.72
CA TYR A 132 4.28 -36.76 13.39
C TYR A 132 4.01 -38.13 12.77
N TYR A 133 4.61 -38.45 11.65
CA TYR A 133 4.41 -39.76 11.00
C TYR A 133 4.81 -40.90 11.95
N GLY A 134 3.91 -41.85 12.14
CA GLY A 134 4.12 -43.04 13.00
C GLY A 134 4.11 -42.77 14.51
N ARG A 135 3.78 -41.55 14.98
CA ARG A 135 3.63 -41.23 16.39
C ARG A 135 2.21 -41.55 16.88
N GLU A 136 2.12 -42.19 18.04
CA GLU A 136 0.85 -42.39 18.71
C GLU A 136 0.29 -41.03 19.19
N ASN A 137 -1.04 -40.89 19.14
CA ASN A 137 -1.76 -39.67 19.53
C ASN A 137 -1.25 -38.39 18.84
N ALA A 138 -0.82 -38.50 17.56
CA ALA A 138 -0.46 -37.35 16.76
C ALA A 138 -1.65 -36.40 16.59
N PRO A 139 -1.44 -35.07 16.69
CA PRO A 139 -2.49 -34.11 16.39
C PRO A 139 -2.89 -34.15 14.90
N ILE A 140 -4.09 -33.64 14.60
CA ILE A 140 -4.47 -33.38 13.22
C ILE A 140 -3.59 -32.24 12.69
N VAL A 141 -2.90 -32.44 11.57
CA VAL A 141 -2.05 -31.41 10.95
C VAL A 141 -2.62 -31.05 9.59
N VAL A 142 -2.99 -29.77 9.42
CA VAL A 142 -3.52 -29.19 8.18
C VAL A 142 -2.60 -28.09 7.67
N GLY A 143 -2.50 -27.94 6.35
CA GLY A 143 -1.73 -26.91 5.69
C GLY A 143 -2.58 -25.73 5.23
N GLY A 144 -2.03 -24.52 5.28
CA GLY A 144 -2.67 -23.31 4.81
C GLY A 144 -1.72 -22.41 4.03
N ARG A 145 -2.22 -21.85 2.93
CA ARG A 145 -1.51 -20.89 2.09
C ARG A 145 -1.97 -19.48 2.39
N TYR A 146 -1.04 -18.55 2.52
CA TYR A 146 -1.30 -17.15 2.81
C TYR A 146 -0.27 -16.23 2.15
N GLY A 147 -0.59 -14.95 2.03
CA GLY A 147 0.37 -13.86 1.83
C GLY A 147 1.23 -13.89 0.58
N LEU A 148 0.87 -14.67 -0.46
CA LEU A 148 1.63 -14.70 -1.71
C LEU A 148 1.75 -13.29 -2.29
N SER A 149 2.93 -12.97 -2.86
CA SER A 149 3.25 -11.64 -3.39
C SER A 149 2.99 -10.49 -2.41
N SER A 150 3.25 -10.74 -1.12
CA SER A 150 3.04 -9.75 -0.05
C SER A 150 1.58 -9.30 0.16
N LYS A 151 0.61 -10.16 -0.26
CA LYS A 151 -0.79 -9.92 0.07
C LYS A 151 -0.96 -9.83 1.59
N ASP A 152 -1.74 -8.86 2.03
CA ASP A 152 -1.93 -8.57 3.46
C ASP A 152 -2.52 -9.76 4.21
N THR A 153 -2.10 -9.94 5.47
CA THR A 153 -2.59 -11.01 6.34
C THR A 153 -3.05 -10.40 7.65
N THR A 154 -4.36 -10.41 7.85
CA THR A 154 -5.03 -9.69 8.92
C THR A 154 -5.40 -10.58 10.12
N PRO A 155 -5.69 -10.01 11.30
CA PRO A 155 -6.17 -10.78 12.46
C PRO A 155 -7.42 -11.61 12.16
N GLU A 156 -8.34 -11.10 11.33
CA GLU A 156 -9.55 -11.84 10.93
C GLU A 156 -9.21 -13.15 10.21
N GLN A 157 -8.20 -13.11 9.35
CA GLN A 157 -7.73 -14.29 8.63
C GLN A 157 -7.11 -15.31 9.59
N ILE A 158 -6.34 -14.85 10.58
CA ILE A 158 -5.76 -15.71 11.61
C ILE A 158 -6.85 -16.30 12.52
N LEU A 159 -7.87 -15.50 12.85
CA LEU A 159 -9.04 -15.98 13.59
C LEU A 159 -9.76 -17.11 12.83
N ALA A 160 -9.94 -16.95 11.50
CA ALA A 160 -10.53 -17.99 10.66
C ALA A 160 -9.70 -19.31 10.68
N VAL A 161 -8.36 -19.20 10.75
CA VAL A 161 -7.49 -20.39 10.89
C VAL A 161 -7.74 -21.10 12.24
N TYR A 162 -7.79 -20.39 13.36
CA TYR A 162 -8.09 -21.01 14.67
C TYR A 162 -9.50 -21.59 14.71
N LYS A 163 -10.46 -20.97 14.04
CA LYS A 163 -11.82 -21.49 13.90
C LYS A 163 -11.88 -22.75 13.05
N ASN A 164 -11.11 -22.81 11.97
CA ASN A 164 -10.94 -24.05 11.20
C ASN A 164 -10.39 -25.18 12.08
N LEU A 165 -9.38 -24.89 12.92
CA LEU A 165 -8.81 -25.88 13.83
C LEU A 165 -9.77 -26.35 14.93
N SER A 166 -10.87 -25.66 15.19
CA SER A 166 -11.90 -26.07 16.15
C SER A 166 -12.94 -27.03 15.56
N GLN A 167 -12.93 -27.24 14.25
CA GLN A 167 -13.83 -28.16 13.60
C GLN A 167 -13.42 -29.63 13.85
N PRO A 168 -14.36 -30.57 13.92
CA PRO A 168 -14.04 -31.99 14.00
C PRO A 168 -13.15 -32.49 12.86
N GLU A 169 -13.38 -31.95 11.66
CA GLU A 169 -12.61 -32.21 10.45
C GLU A 169 -12.16 -30.87 9.87
N PRO A 170 -11.01 -30.34 10.31
CA PRO A 170 -10.48 -29.09 9.78
C PRO A 170 -10.18 -29.19 8.29
N LYS A 171 -10.52 -28.15 7.51
CA LYS A 171 -10.15 -28.07 6.10
C LYS A 171 -8.63 -28.09 5.98
N ASP A 172 -8.11 -29.02 5.19
CA ASP A 172 -6.70 -29.12 4.82
C ASP A 172 -6.41 -28.38 3.51
N GLN A 173 -5.17 -27.97 3.30
CA GLN A 173 -4.71 -27.21 2.13
C GLN A 173 -5.60 -25.97 1.82
N PHE A 174 -6.03 -25.30 2.88
CA PHE A 174 -6.86 -24.12 2.78
C PHE A 174 -6.07 -22.88 2.31
N THR A 175 -6.81 -21.84 1.94
CA THR A 175 -6.28 -20.49 1.67
C THR A 175 -6.92 -19.46 2.59
N VAL A 176 -6.18 -18.40 2.90
CA VAL A 176 -6.70 -17.18 3.53
C VAL A 176 -6.26 -15.95 2.75
N GLY A 177 -7.08 -14.89 2.81
CA GLY A 177 -6.80 -13.62 2.13
C GLY A 177 -7.27 -13.55 0.69
N ILE A 178 -7.90 -14.59 0.16
CA ILE A 178 -8.53 -14.62 -1.17
C ILE A 178 -9.93 -15.24 -1.10
N ILE A 179 -10.71 -15.04 -2.15
CA ILE A 179 -12.02 -15.66 -2.35
C ILE A 179 -11.85 -16.71 -3.45
N ASP A 180 -11.70 -17.97 -3.06
CA ASP A 180 -11.59 -19.08 -4.02
C ASP A 180 -12.96 -19.75 -4.22
N ASP A 181 -13.63 -19.34 -5.26
CA ASP A 181 -14.92 -19.84 -5.73
C ASP A 181 -14.79 -20.87 -6.87
N VAL A 182 -13.55 -21.32 -7.15
CA VAL A 182 -13.25 -22.32 -8.19
C VAL A 182 -12.91 -23.67 -7.57
N THR A 183 -11.98 -23.71 -6.61
CA THR A 183 -11.58 -24.92 -5.90
C THR A 183 -12.01 -24.95 -4.43
N PHE A 184 -12.66 -23.88 -3.98
CA PHE A 184 -13.30 -23.75 -2.65
C PHE A 184 -12.34 -24.00 -1.48
N THR A 185 -11.08 -23.59 -1.62
CA THR A 185 -10.06 -23.78 -0.56
C THR A 185 -10.11 -22.68 0.50
N SER A 186 -10.71 -21.54 0.23
CA SER A 186 -10.73 -20.41 1.16
C SER A 186 -11.49 -20.70 2.45
N LEU A 187 -10.94 -20.19 3.56
CA LEU A 187 -11.67 -20.14 4.82
C LEU A 187 -12.59 -18.91 4.84
N PRO A 188 -13.83 -19.04 5.35
CA PRO A 188 -14.74 -17.91 5.48
C PRO A 188 -14.23 -16.93 6.55
N LEU A 189 -14.35 -15.62 6.29
CA LEU A 189 -14.16 -14.57 7.27
C LEU A 189 -15.53 -14.18 7.81
N GLU A 190 -15.72 -14.26 9.13
CA GLU A 190 -17.05 -14.06 9.73
C GLU A 190 -17.25 -12.65 10.31
N GLU A 191 -16.22 -12.07 10.89
CA GLU A 191 -16.31 -10.76 11.55
C GLU A 191 -15.03 -9.96 11.36
N ALA A 192 -15.18 -8.65 11.19
CA ALA A 192 -14.06 -7.73 11.27
C ALA A 192 -13.64 -7.57 12.74
N VAL A 193 -12.42 -7.97 13.06
CA VAL A 193 -11.86 -7.91 14.42
C VAL A 193 -10.73 -6.89 14.45
N PHE A 194 -10.77 -6.02 15.46
CA PHE A 194 -9.61 -5.18 15.78
C PHE A 194 -8.85 -5.83 16.94
N ALA A 195 -7.72 -6.44 16.64
CA ALA A 195 -6.86 -7.08 17.62
C ALA A 195 -5.67 -6.20 18.05
N GLY A 196 -5.47 -5.07 17.36
CA GLY A 196 -4.39 -4.13 17.63
C GLY A 196 -4.56 -3.33 18.92
N ASN A 197 -3.53 -2.53 19.24
CA ASN A 197 -3.59 -1.63 20.40
C ASN A 197 -4.57 -0.48 20.13
N GLU A 198 -5.64 -0.36 20.94
CA GLU A 198 -6.65 0.70 20.81
C GLU A 198 -6.07 2.11 21.03
N ASP A 199 -5.02 2.22 21.84
CA ASP A 199 -4.32 3.49 22.11
C ASP A 199 -3.33 3.89 21.00
N ALA A 200 -3.08 3.02 20.03
CA ALA A 200 -2.21 3.35 18.91
C ALA A 200 -2.85 4.42 18.01
N ARG A 201 -2.06 5.42 17.64
CA ARG A 201 -2.42 6.39 16.61
C ARG A 201 -2.08 5.82 15.25
N GLU A 202 -3.09 5.53 14.47
CA GLU A 202 -2.98 4.98 13.12
C GLU A 202 -3.29 6.05 12.08
N CYS A 203 -2.39 6.20 11.11
CA CYS A 203 -2.49 7.24 10.10
C CYS A 203 -2.32 6.65 8.70
N LEU A 204 -3.11 7.14 7.75
CA LEU A 204 -3.10 6.70 6.35
C LEU A 204 -2.94 7.91 5.44
N PHE A 205 -2.01 7.83 4.48
CA PHE A 205 -1.76 8.91 3.54
C PHE A 205 -1.90 8.40 2.11
N PHE A 206 -2.64 9.15 1.30
CA PHE A 206 -2.75 8.96 -0.13
C PHE A 206 -1.92 10.04 -0.83
N GLY A 207 -0.79 9.64 -1.37
CA GLY A 207 0.13 10.51 -2.10
C GLY A 207 0.15 10.22 -3.58
N LEU A 208 0.55 11.21 -4.37
CA LEU A 208 0.85 11.04 -5.77
C LEU A 208 2.32 10.64 -5.93
N GLY A 209 2.60 9.64 -6.77
CA GLY A 209 3.97 9.22 -7.04
C GLY A 209 4.88 10.39 -7.39
N SER A 210 5.97 10.54 -6.66
CA SER A 210 6.97 11.62 -6.78
C SER A 210 6.55 12.98 -6.19
N ASP A 211 5.44 13.10 -5.47
CA ASP A 211 5.02 14.35 -4.80
C ASP A 211 5.76 14.64 -3.48
N GLY A 212 6.58 13.71 -3.00
CA GLY A 212 7.35 13.82 -1.75
C GLY A 212 6.63 13.34 -0.50
N THR A 213 5.37 12.89 -0.58
CA THR A 213 4.57 12.38 0.56
C THR A 213 5.28 11.25 1.30
N VAL A 214 5.81 10.26 0.58
CA VAL A 214 6.55 9.15 1.19
C VAL A 214 7.80 9.63 1.94
N GLY A 215 8.52 10.60 1.37
CA GLY A 215 9.70 11.21 2.01
C GLY A 215 9.35 11.93 3.31
N ALA A 216 8.27 12.71 3.31
CA ALA A 216 7.76 13.39 4.50
C ALA A 216 7.33 12.41 5.59
N ASN A 217 6.64 11.33 5.21
CA ASN A 217 6.20 10.30 6.15
C ASN A 217 7.38 9.51 6.75
N LYS A 218 8.42 9.20 5.96
CA LYS A 218 9.68 8.62 6.48
C LYS A 218 10.36 9.55 7.47
N ASN A 219 10.34 10.86 7.20
CA ASN A 219 10.88 11.87 8.11
C ASN A 219 10.07 11.93 9.42
N SER A 220 8.74 11.89 9.34
CA SER A 220 7.85 11.86 10.51
C SER A 220 8.13 10.66 11.41
N ILE A 221 8.30 9.46 10.83
CA ILE A 221 8.68 8.25 11.57
C ILE A 221 10.03 8.43 12.28
N LYS A 222 11.02 9.03 11.61
CA LYS A 222 12.34 9.29 12.22
C LYS A 222 12.24 10.30 13.35
N ILE A 223 11.51 11.39 13.16
CA ILE A 223 11.30 12.40 14.21
C ILE A 223 10.71 11.75 15.46
N ILE A 224 9.65 10.98 15.31
CA ILE A 224 9.01 10.32 16.46
C ILE A 224 9.94 9.27 17.08
N GLY A 225 10.53 8.39 16.28
CA GLY A 225 11.40 7.32 16.79
C GLY A 225 12.71 7.80 17.42
N ASP A 226 13.30 8.90 16.92
CA ASP A 226 14.58 9.42 17.43
C ASP A 226 14.40 10.39 18.61
N LYS A 227 13.23 11.04 18.73
CA LYS A 227 13.03 12.17 19.65
C LYS A 227 12.00 11.90 20.75
N THR A 228 11.34 10.75 20.74
CA THR A 228 10.32 10.38 21.72
C THR A 228 10.48 8.93 22.17
N ASP A 229 9.79 8.56 23.25
CA ASP A 229 9.73 7.18 23.73
C ASP A 229 8.63 6.34 23.02
N LEU A 230 8.01 6.89 21.97
CA LEU A 230 6.99 6.18 21.23
C LEU A 230 7.61 5.15 20.28
N TYR A 231 6.98 3.99 20.18
CA TYR A 231 7.20 3.06 19.09
C TYR A 231 6.58 3.63 17.82
N ALA A 232 7.29 3.50 16.71
CA ALA A 232 6.86 3.99 15.40
C ALA A 232 7.04 2.91 14.34
N GLN A 233 6.02 2.70 13.52
CA GLN A 233 6.02 1.74 12.42
C GLN A 233 5.50 2.40 11.15
N ALA A 234 6.10 2.08 10.01
CA ALA A 234 5.58 2.50 8.72
C ALA A 234 5.66 1.38 7.68
N TYR A 235 4.65 1.36 6.81
CA TYR A 235 4.64 0.58 5.58
C TYR A 235 4.23 1.47 4.41
N PHE A 236 4.95 1.36 3.29
CA PHE A 236 4.71 2.17 2.10
C PHE A 236 4.30 1.26 0.95
N ALA A 237 3.05 1.36 0.54
CA ALA A 237 2.52 0.67 -0.62
C ALA A 237 2.62 1.58 -1.85
N TYR A 238 3.13 1.02 -2.94
CA TYR A 238 3.30 1.70 -4.21
C TYR A 238 2.43 1.04 -5.27
N ASP A 239 1.89 1.87 -6.18
CA ASP A 239 1.32 1.38 -7.41
C ASP A 239 2.44 0.83 -8.34
N SER A 240 2.11 -0.11 -9.19
CA SER A 240 3.01 -0.62 -10.24
C SER A 240 3.37 0.41 -11.30
N LYS A 241 2.61 1.50 -11.42
CA LYS A 241 2.85 2.61 -12.35
C LYS A 241 4.03 3.46 -11.89
N LYS A 242 5.01 3.71 -12.77
CA LYS A 242 6.21 4.48 -12.43
C LYS A 242 5.95 5.97 -12.22
N SER A 243 4.99 6.55 -12.94
CA SER A 243 4.71 7.98 -12.90
C SER A 243 3.26 8.24 -12.54
N GLY A 244 3.05 9.07 -11.51
CA GLY A 244 1.73 9.48 -11.06
C GLY A 244 0.85 8.34 -10.54
N GLY A 245 1.45 7.22 -10.13
CA GLY A 245 0.74 6.15 -9.42
C GLY A 245 0.39 6.57 -7.99
N VAL A 246 -0.65 5.97 -7.42
CA VAL A 246 -1.00 6.21 -6.02
C VAL A 246 0.04 5.60 -5.09
N THR A 247 0.43 6.35 -4.06
CA THR A 247 1.20 5.83 -2.93
C THR A 247 0.34 5.85 -1.68
N ARG A 248 0.38 4.77 -0.90
CA ARG A 248 -0.30 4.70 0.39
C ARG A 248 0.74 4.50 1.48
N SER A 249 0.78 5.42 2.44
CA SER A 249 1.68 5.31 3.60
C SER A 249 0.83 4.98 4.82
N HIS A 250 1.13 3.87 5.46
CA HIS A 250 0.48 3.37 6.67
C HIS A 250 1.43 3.59 7.84
N LEU A 251 1.07 4.45 8.78
CA LEU A 251 1.88 4.78 9.94
C LEU A 251 1.16 4.41 11.23
N ARG A 252 1.91 3.87 12.19
CA ARG A 252 1.45 3.61 13.55
C ARG A 252 2.40 4.20 14.57
N PHE A 253 1.85 4.80 15.61
CA PHE A 253 2.57 5.33 16.76
C PHE A 253 1.91 4.85 18.04
N SER A 254 2.70 4.34 18.99
CA SER A 254 2.16 3.77 20.22
C SER A 254 3.15 3.89 21.38
N LYS A 255 2.62 3.92 22.61
CA LYS A 255 3.44 3.80 23.82
C LYS A 255 3.92 2.36 24.05
N ASP A 256 3.20 1.40 23.51
CA ASP A 256 3.52 -0.02 23.59
C ASP A 256 4.11 -0.54 22.28
N PRO A 257 4.89 -1.65 22.30
CA PRO A 257 5.43 -2.26 21.10
C PRO A 257 4.35 -2.59 20.06
N ILE A 258 4.57 -2.20 18.80
CA ILE A 258 3.64 -2.41 17.70
C ILE A 258 3.92 -3.76 17.06
N ARG A 259 2.93 -4.66 17.10
CA ARG A 259 2.98 -5.99 16.49
C ARG A 259 2.16 -6.12 15.22
N SER A 260 1.35 -5.12 14.87
CA SER A 260 0.47 -5.10 13.70
C SER A 260 1.31 -5.03 12.42
N THR A 261 1.59 -6.17 11.80
CA THR A 261 2.35 -6.25 10.53
C THR A 261 1.46 -6.17 9.29
N TYR A 262 0.17 -5.94 9.46
CA TYR A 262 -0.84 -5.71 8.43
C TYR A 262 -1.08 -4.21 8.19
N LEU A 263 -1.74 -3.89 7.07
CA LEU A 263 -2.04 -2.52 6.69
C LEU A 263 -2.98 -1.83 7.71
N VAL A 264 -2.87 -0.51 7.80
CA VAL A 264 -3.81 0.30 8.59
C VAL A 264 -5.18 0.25 7.92
N THR A 265 -6.17 -0.26 8.63
CA THR A 265 -7.56 -0.39 8.18
C THR A 265 -8.53 0.52 8.92
N LYS A 266 -8.17 0.95 10.14
CA LYS A 266 -8.98 1.84 10.99
C LYS A 266 -8.17 3.06 11.45
N PRO A 267 -7.81 3.98 10.53
CA PRO A 267 -6.98 5.13 10.87
C PRO A 267 -7.73 6.14 11.76
N ASN A 268 -6.96 6.83 12.62
CA ASN A 268 -7.42 8.03 13.33
C ASN A 268 -7.31 9.29 12.44
N PHE A 269 -6.37 9.25 11.49
CA PHE A 269 -6.05 10.35 10.60
C PHE A 269 -5.83 9.84 9.17
N VAL A 270 -6.47 10.52 8.21
CA VAL A 270 -6.26 10.28 6.77
C VAL A 270 -5.87 11.58 6.09
N ALA A 271 -4.84 11.55 5.25
CA ALA A 271 -4.47 12.68 4.40
C ALA A 271 -4.47 12.30 2.93
N CYS A 272 -4.95 13.21 2.09
CA CYS A 272 -4.92 13.08 0.63
C CYS A 272 -4.20 14.27 0.01
N SER A 273 -3.17 13.98 -0.81
CA SER A 273 -2.32 15.02 -1.40
C SER A 273 -2.92 15.67 -2.65
N THR A 274 -3.97 15.08 -3.23
CA THR A 274 -4.58 15.59 -4.48
C THR A 274 -6.09 15.37 -4.52
N PRO A 275 -6.89 16.37 -4.95
CA PRO A 275 -8.35 16.22 -5.08
C PRO A 275 -8.75 15.22 -6.17
N ALA A 276 -7.85 14.88 -7.12
CA ALA A 276 -8.11 13.89 -8.17
C ALA A 276 -8.41 12.47 -7.64
N TYR A 277 -8.09 12.20 -6.36
CA TYR A 277 -8.35 10.91 -5.71
C TYR A 277 -9.74 10.82 -5.07
N MET A 278 -10.43 11.95 -4.91
CA MET A 278 -11.80 11.97 -4.38
C MET A 278 -12.74 11.21 -5.32
N GLY A 279 -13.42 10.20 -4.77
CA GLY A 279 -14.30 9.31 -5.56
C GLY A 279 -13.60 8.21 -6.37
N LYS A 280 -12.25 8.19 -6.42
CA LYS A 280 -11.50 7.09 -7.06
C LYS A 280 -11.06 6.02 -6.08
N TYR A 281 -10.68 6.44 -4.89
CA TYR A 281 -10.22 5.55 -3.83
C TYR A 281 -11.11 5.70 -2.60
N ASP A 282 -11.35 4.59 -1.92
CA ASP A 282 -11.98 4.62 -0.61
C ASP A 282 -10.94 5.06 0.44
N MET A 283 -11.08 6.29 0.90
CA MET A 283 -10.17 6.90 1.87
C MET A 283 -10.78 7.05 3.26
N ILE A 284 -12.11 6.94 3.38
CA ILE A 284 -12.84 7.40 4.58
C ILE A 284 -13.64 6.29 5.25
N SER A 285 -14.08 5.26 4.54
CA SER A 285 -14.90 4.19 5.12
C SER A 285 -14.26 3.52 6.34
N GLY A 286 -12.93 3.36 6.32
CA GLY A 286 -12.13 2.82 7.43
C GLY A 286 -11.83 3.82 8.54
N LEU A 287 -12.08 5.13 8.37
CA LEU A 287 -11.76 6.14 9.38
C LEU A 287 -12.48 5.83 10.70
N LYS A 288 -11.80 5.94 11.82
CA LYS A 288 -12.43 5.85 13.15
C LYS A 288 -13.43 6.98 13.33
N ASP A 289 -14.49 6.73 14.10
CA ASP A 289 -15.49 7.75 14.44
C ASP A 289 -14.82 8.94 15.13
N GLY A 290 -15.12 10.15 14.67
CA GLY A 290 -14.45 11.38 15.12
C GLY A 290 -13.03 11.56 14.61
N GLY A 291 -12.56 10.69 13.69
CA GLY A 291 -11.25 10.80 13.06
C GLY A 291 -11.12 12.02 12.16
N THR A 292 -9.90 12.31 11.73
CA THR A 292 -9.59 13.51 10.95
C THR A 292 -9.25 13.16 9.49
N PHE A 293 -9.86 13.87 8.54
CA PHE A 293 -9.52 13.84 7.12
C PHE A 293 -8.92 15.17 6.68
N LEU A 294 -7.76 15.15 6.03
CA LEU A 294 -7.06 16.32 5.48
C LEU A 294 -6.93 16.17 3.96
N LEU A 295 -7.41 17.17 3.21
CA LEU A 295 -7.30 17.23 1.76
C LEU A 295 -6.44 18.43 1.33
N ASN A 296 -5.39 18.18 0.54
CA ASN A 296 -4.69 19.24 -0.18
C ASN A 296 -5.50 19.59 -1.45
N THR A 297 -5.92 20.84 -1.56
CA THR A 297 -6.71 21.31 -2.70
C THR A 297 -6.52 22.82 -2.92
N ILE A 298 -6.64 23.24 -4.18
CA ILE A 298 -6.66 24.66 -4.56
C ILE A 298 -8.03 25.31 -4.34
N TRP A 299 -9.07 24.51 -4.08
CA TRP A 299 -10.43 24.99 -3.91
C TRP A 299 -10.68 25.45 -2.47
N ASP A 300 -11.54 26.44 -2.33
CA ASP A 300 -12.09 26.84 -1.03
C ASP A 300 -13.12 25.82 -0.50
N ALA A 301 -13.59 26.03 0.73
CA ALA A 301 -14.53 25.13 1.39
C ALA A 301 -15.84 24.96 0.61
N ASP A 302 -16.40 26.06 0.08
CA ASP A 302 -17.66 26.03 -0.65
C ASP A 302 -17.54 25.22 -1.94
N LYS A 303 -16.47 25.44 -2.68
CA LYS A 303 -16.16 24.69 -3.89
C LYS A 303 -15.92 23.21 -3.61
N VAL A 304 -15.20 22.89 -2.53
CA VAL A 304 -14.98 21.51 -2.10
C VAL A 304 -16.30 20.84 -1.78
N ILE A 305 -17.16 21.47 -0.96
CA ILE A 305 -18.50 20.95 -0.61
C ILE A 305 -19.35 20.73 -1.88
N ALA A 306 -19.27 21.64 -2.84
CA ALA A 306 -20.03 21.52 -4.08
C ALA A 306 -19.56 20.38 -4.99
N THR A 307 -18.28 20.00 -4.92
CA THR A 307 -17.64 19.09 -5.90
C THR A 307 -17.37 17.69 -5.38
N ILE A 308 -17.22 17.49 -4.07
CA ILE A 308 -16.96 16.13 -3.53
C ILE A 308 -18.19 15.23 -3.73
N PRO A 309 -17.97 13.93 -4.10
CA PRO A 309 -19.05 12.99 -4.31
C PRO A 309 -19.93 12.75 -3.06
N ASN A 310 -21.21 12.42 -3.28
CA ASN A 310 -22.14 12.10 -2.18
C ASN A 310 -21.68 10.94 -1.31
N GLU A 311 -21.00 9.94 -1.90
CA GLU A 311 -20.37 8.84 -1.17
C GLU A 311 -19.39 9.34 -0.10
N ILE A 312 -18.54 10.29 -0.47
CA ILE A 312 -17.54 10.88 0.44
C ILE A 312 -18.24 11.73 1.51
N LYS A 313 -19.22 12.56 1.13
CA LYS A 313 -20.02 13.35 2.09
C LYS A 313 -20.68 12.45 3.13
N LYS A 314 -21.34 11.39 2.65
CA LYS A 314 -22.00 10.42 3.51
C LYS A 314 -21.01 9.77 4.47
N ALA A 315 -19.87 9.28 3.97
CA ALA A 315 -18.84 8.66 4.78
C ALA A 315 -18.30 9.63 5.86
N LEU A 316 -18.04 10.89 5.52
CA LEU A 316 -17.60 11.91 6.48
C LEU A 316 -18.63 12.13 7.59
N ALA A 317 -19.92 12.22 7.26
CA ALA A 317 -20.99 12.43 8.23
C ALA A 317 -21.21 11.18 9.10
N ASP A 318 -21.26 9.98 8.50
CA ASP A 318 -21.43 8.72 9.22
C ASP A 318 -20.29 8.48 10.25
N LYS A 319 -19.08 8.90 9.92
CA LYS A 319 -17.90 8.84 10.80
C LYS A 319 -17.78 10.03 11.75
N LYS A 320 -18.67 11.01 11.67
CA LYS A 320 -18.54 12.27 12.43
C LYS A 320 -17.14 12.87 12.30
N ALA A 321 -16.59 12.79 11.09
CA ALA A 321 -15.21 13.13 10.80
C ALA A 321 -14.97 14.64 10.95
N LYS A 322 -13.77 15.00 11.39
CA LYS A 322 -13.24 16.37 11.29
C LYS A 322 -12.63 16.52 9.91
N PHE A 323 -13.15 17.41 9.10
CA PHE A 323 -12.66 17.60 7.74
C PHE A 323 -11.88 18.92 7.63
N TYR A 324 -10.65 18.83 7.14
CA TYR A 324 -9.76 19.96 6.91
C TYR A 324 -9.30 19.99 5.47
N ILE A 325 -9.11 21.21 4.94
CA ILE A 325 -8.47 21.46 3.65
C ILE A 325 -7.28 22.39 3.82
N ILE A 326 -6.33 22.30 2.89
CA ILE A 326 -5.17 23.19 2.82
C ILE A 326 -4.80 23.40 1.34
N ASN A 327 -4.46 24.64 0.96
CA ASN A 327 -3.86 24.91 -0.36
C ASN A 327 -2.33 24.93 -0.24
N ALA A 328 -1.75 23.74 -0.04
CA ALA A 328 -0.31 23.59 0.09
C ALA A 328 0.45 23.97 -1.20
N THR A 329 -0.19 23.84 -2.37
CA THR A 329 0.39 24.24 -3.65
C THR A 329 0.64 25.75 -3.70
N LYS A 330 -0.37 26.57 -3.36
CA LYS A 330 -0.24 28.02 -3.30
C LYS A 330 0.83 28.46 -2.28
N ILE A 331 0.81 27.85 -1.09
CA ILE A 331 1.78 28.13 -0.03
C ILE A 331 3.20 27.84 -0.53
N ALA A 332 3.42 26.69 -1.20
CA ALA A 332 4.72 26.30 -1.72
C ALA A 332 5.23 27.27 -2.81
N GLU A 333 4.34 27.74 -3.68
CA GLU A 333 4.65 28.74 -4.71
C GLU A 333 5.06 30.09 -4.08
N GLU A 334 4.28 30.59 -3.12
CA GLU A 334 4.54 31.87 -2.43
C GLU A 334 5.87 31.91 -1.69
N ILE A 335 6.31 30.78 -1.12
CA ILE A 335 7.60 30.70 -0.42
C ILE A 335 8.77 30.28 -1.32
N GLY A 336 8.50 30.05 -2.62
CA GLY A 336 9.53 29.70 -3.60
C GLY A 336 10.02 28.27 -3.52
N LEU A 337 9.18 27.33 -3.07
CA LEU A 337 9.42 25.89 -3.12
C LEU A 337 8.84 25.22 -4.38
N GLY A 338 8.18 25.99 -5.28
CA GLY A 338 7.53 25.49 -6.48
C GLY A 338 6.38 24.54 -6.12
N ASN A 339 6.39 23.34 -6.66
CA ASN A 339 5.35 22.33 -6.41
C ASN A 339 5.63 21.40 -5.21
N ARG A 340 6.59 21.74 -4.34
CA ARG A 340 6.99 20.90 -3.20
C ARG A 340 6.10 21.16 -1.99
N THR A 341 5.03 20.42 -1.86
CA THR A 341 4.01 20.56 -0.81
C THR A 341 4.26 19.70 0.43
N ASN A 342 5.19 18.77 0.34
CA ASN A 342 5.40 17.70 1.32
C ASN A 342 5.70 18.21 2.75
N THR A 343 6.55 19.23 2.93
CA THR A 343 6.87 19.78 4.25
C THR A 343 5.67 20.52 4.85
N ILE A 344 4.88 21.21 4.02
CA ILE A 344 3.65 21.90 4.43
C ILE A 344 2.62 20.87 4.93
N MET A 345 2.39 19.81 4.15
CA MET A 345 1.49 18.72 4.53
C MET A 345 1.95 17.98 5.78
N GLN A 346 3.26 17.82 5.98
CA GLN A 346 3.83 17.21 7.19
C GLN A 346 3.56 18.06 8.43
N SER A 347 3.67 19.39 8.33
CA SER A 347 3.34 20.31 9.42
C SER A 347 1.85 20.23 9.78
N ALA A 348 0.97 20.25 8.76
CA ALA A 348 -0.46 20.08 8.95
C ALA A 348 -0.80 18.72 9.62
N PHE A 349 -0.11 17.65 9.22
CA PHE A 349 -0.26 16.33 9.83
C PHE A 349 0.07 16.36 11.32
N PHE A 350 1.23 16.87 11.73
CA PHE A 350 1.59 16.93 13.15
C PHE A 350 0.62 17.78 13.97
N LYS A 351 0.05 18.83 13.37
CA LYS A 351 -0.96 19.66 14.03
C LYS A 351 -2.28 18.92 14.28
N LEU A 352 -2.71 18.08 13.33
CA LEU A 352 -4.04 17.48 13.33
C LEU A 352 -4.08 16.05 13.89
N ALA A 353 -2.98 15.32 13.82
CA ALA A 353 -2.94 13.90 14.18
C ALA A 353 -2.79 13.63 15.69
N ASP A 354 -2.46 14.64 16.48
CA ASP A 354 -2.37 14.56 17.95
C ASP A 354 -1.48 13.38 18.44
N ILE A 355 -0.27 13.30 17.88
CA ILE A 355 0.72 12.26 18.26
C ILE A 355 1.63 12.76 19.35
N ILE A 356 2.15 13.98 19.17
CA ILE A 356 2.96 14.74 20.12
C ILE A 356 2.53 16.20 20.09
N ASP A 357 2.90 16.96 21.12
CA ASP A 357 2.66 18.41 21.12
C ASP A 357 3.18 19.08 19.84
N TYR A 358 2.37 19.93 19.22
CA TYR A 358 2.69 20.52 17.92
C TYR A 358 3.95 21.42 17.96
N GLU A 359 4.13 22.24 19.00
CA GLU A 359 5.31 23.12 19.07
C GLU A 359 6.59 22.31 19.21
N THR A 360 6.53 21.18 19.91
CA THR A 360 7.61 20.19 19.98
C THR A 360 7.89 19.58 18.61
N ALA A 361 6.84 19.12 17.91
CA ALA A 361 6.96 18.56 16.55
C ALA A 361 7.56 19.58 15.57
N LYS A 362 7.10 20.83 15.63
CA LYS A 362 7.56 21.95 14.81
C LYS A 362 9.07 22.20 14.97
N ASN A 363 9.56 22.21 16.23
CA ASN A 363 10.97 22.37 16.50
C ASN A 363 11.80 21.21 15.93
N TYR A 364 11.35 19.97 16.10
CA TYR A 364 12.01 18.80 15.52
C TYR A 364 12.00 18.83 13.98
N MET A 365 10.90 19.22 13.37
CA MET A 365 10.83 19.38 11.91
C MET A 365 11.86 20.40 11.41
N LYS A 366 12.02 21.55 12.10
CA LYS A 366 13.01 22.58 11.74
C LYS A 366 14.44 22.06 11.88
N GLU A 367 14.76 21.35 12.96
CA GLU A 367 16.05 20.68 13.16
C GLU A 367 16.36 19.68 12.03
N TYR A 368 15.38 18.84 11.67
CA TYR A 368 15.56 17.88 10.60
C TYR A 368 15.66 18.51 9.21
N ALA A 369 14.94 19.60 8.96
CA ALA A 369 15.08 20.39 7.73
C ALA A 369 16.48 20.97 7.60
N GLU A 370 17.04 21.52 8.67
CA GLU A 370 18.43 22.01 8.71
C GLU A 370 19.44 20.89 8.45
N LYS A 371 19.29 19.75 9.13
CA LYS A 371 20.12 18.55 8.91
C LYS A 371 20.07 18.03 7.47
N THR A 372 18.89 18.08 6.86
CA THR A 372 18.68 17.54 5.50
C THR A 372 19.12 18.50 4.40
N TYR A 373 18.88 19.78 4.58
CA TYR A 373 19.06 20.81 3.55
C TYR A 373 20.21 21.78 3.83
N GLY A 374 20.85 21.75 5.01
CA GLY A 374 21.92 22.69 5.38
C GLY A 374 23.07 22.72 4.39
N THR A 375 23.44 21.58 3.81
CA THR A 375 24.49 21.49 2.77
C THR A 375 24.08 22.13 1.43
N LYS A 376 22.78 22.39 1.22
CA LYS A 376 22.23 23.00 0.00
C LYS A 376 22.14 24.54 0.10
N GLY A 377 22.45 25.10 1.27
CA GLY A 377 22.44 26.53 1.53
C GLY A 377 21.30 26.99 2.44
N LYS A 378 21.57 28.11 3.14
CA LYS A 378 20.65 28.66 4.14
C LYS A 378 19.28 29.05 3.56
N ASP A 379 19.24 29.60 2.34
CA ASP A 379 17.98 29.95 1.65
C ASP A 379 16.99 28.78 1.54
N ILE A 380 17.49 27.57 1.27
CA ILE A 380 16.66 26.37 1.19
C ILE A 380 16.16 25.94 2.57
N VAL A 381 16.98 26.07 3.61
CA VAL A 381 16.58 25.81 5.00
C VAL A 381 15.49 26.78 5.41
N ASP A 382 15.69 28.08 5.18
CA ASP A 382 14.74 29.14 5.55
C ASP A 382 13.38 28.96 4.86
N LYS A 383 13.37 28.57 3.58
CA LYS A 383 12.13 28.20 2.84
C LYS A 383 11.41 27.00 3.46
N ASN A 384 12.15 25.97 3.88
CA ASN A 384 11.54 24.81 4.54
C ASN A 384 11.02 25.17 5.93
N TRP A 385 11.69 26.05 6.68
CA TRP A 385 11.17 26.55 7.94
C TRP A 385 9.89 27.36 7.75
N ALA A 386 9.83 28.22 6.73
CA ALA A 386 8.62 28.95 6.36
C ALA A 386 7.47 27.99 5.97
N ALA A 387 7.79 26.89 5.27
CA ALA A 387 6.80 25.85 4.93
C ALA A 387 6.22 25.18 6.17
N ILE A 388 7.06 24.90 7.17
CA ILE A 388 6.62 24.32 8.46
C ILE A 388 5.67 25.30 9.18
N ASP A 389 6.05 26.58 9.28
CA ASP A 389 5.23 27.60 9.95
C ASP A 389 3.88 27.80 9.24
N LYS A 390 3.90 27.97 7.92
CA LYS A 390 2.68 28.21 7.11
C LYS A 390 1.79 26.97 6.96
N GLY A 391 2.30 25.77 7.21
CA GLY A 391 1.54 24.52 7.08
C GLY A 391 0.36 24.40 8.06
N THR A 392 0.35 25.18 9.13
CA THR A 392 -0.80 25.27 10.05
C THR A 392 -1.64 26.51 9.85
N GLU A 393 -1.04 27.62 9.40
CA GLU A 393 -1.77 28.87 9.11
C GLU A 393 -2.74 28.71 7.94
N GLY A 394 -2.42 27.83 6.99
CA GLY A 394 -3.26 27.56 5.82
C GLY A 394 -4.35 26.53 6.01
N LEU A 395 -4.51 25.96 7.22
CA LEU A 395 -5.55 24.98 7.52
C LEU A 395 -6.92 25.64 7.60
N VAL A 396 -7.90 25.07 6.91
CA VAL A 396 -9.31 25.49 6.96
C VAL A 396 -10.16 24.29 7.33
N GLU A 397 -10.94 24.41 8.38
CA GLU A 397 -11.93 23.40 8.76
C GLU A 397 -13.18 23.54 7.89
N VAL A 398 -13.63 22.42 7.33
CA VAL A 398 -14.85 22.33 6.52
C VAL A 398 -15.94 21.71 7.36
N ALA A 399 -17.07 22.42 7.50
CA ALA A 399 -18.20 21.92 8.26
C ALA A 399 -18.78 20.66 7.60
N VAL A 400 -18.81 19.56 8.34
CA VAL A 400 -19.47 18.31 7.93
C VAL A 400 -20.92 18.37 8.39
N ASP A 401 -21.85 18.46 7.43
CA ASP A 401 -23.28 18.48 7.73
C ASP A 401 -23.77 17.07 8.06
N SER A 402 -24.37 16.90 9.23
CA SER A 402 -24.92 15.60 9.67
C SER A 402 -26.01 15.07 8.75
N THR A 403 -26.69 15.92 7.99
CA THR A 403 -27.72 15.54 7.02
C THR A 403 -27.13 14.76 5.83
N TRP A 404 -25.82 14.85 5.60
CA TRP A 404 -25.16 14.09 4.55
C TRP A 404 -25.24 12.57 4.76
N SER A 405 -25.45 12.09 5.98
CA SER A 405 -25.67 10.65 6.26
C SER A 405 -26.89 10.09 5.50
N SER A 406 -27.87 10.93 5.16
CA SER A 406 -29.07 10.54 4.43
C SER A 406 -28.96 10.71 2.90
N LEU A 407 -27.81 11.18 2.39
CA LEU A 407 -27.61 11.33 0.95
C LEU A 407 -27.69 9.97 0.23
N THR A 408 -28.38 9.97 -0.90
CA THR A 408 -28.35 8.83 -1.81
C THR A 408 -26.99 8.79 -2.49
N VAL A 409 -26.36 7.64 -2.43
CA VAL A 409 -25.15 7.35 -3.21
C VAL A 409 -25.60 6.77 -4.54
N ASP A 410 -25.30 7.46 -5.62
CA ASP A 410 -25.59 6.96 -6.95
C ASP A 410 -24.78 5.67 -7.19
N GLU A 411 -25.43 4.64 -7.73
CA GLU A 411 -24.71 3.47 -8.19
C GLU A 411 -23.66 3.92 -9.22
N ALA A 412 -22.44 3.41 -9.08
CA ALA A 412 -21.37 3.73 -10.01
C ALA A 412 -21.86 3.46 -11.45
N ILE A 413 -21.90 4.51 -12.28
CA ILE A 413 -22.28 4.37 -13.69
C ILE A 413 -21.27 3.43 -14.35
N ILE A 414 -21.66 2.19 -14.53
CA ILE A 414 -20.88 1.23 -15.32
C ILE A 414 -20.99 1.67 -16.77
N ASP A 415 -19.92 2.23 -17.29
CA ASP A 415 -19.84 2.58 -18.70
C ASP A 415 -19.98 1.30 -19.55
N SER A 416 -21.17 1.10 -20.10
CA SER A 416 -21.50 -0.10 -20.89
C SER A 416 -20.63 -0.26 -22.14
N ALA A 417 -20.00 0.83 -22.60
CA ALA A 417 -19.12 0.83 -23.79
C ALA A 417 -17.72 0.26 -23.49
N LYS A 418 -17.32 0.15 -22.21
CA LYS A 418 -16.02 -0.46 -21.86
C LYS A 418 -16.03 -1.96 -22.11
N PRO A 419 -14.89 -2.54 -22.58
CA PRO A 419 -14.70 -3.99 -22.67
C PRO A 419 -14.92 -4.70 -21.33
N GLU A 420 -15.36 -5.95 -21.39
CA GLU A 420 -15.67 -6.74 -20.19
C GLU A 420 -14.48 -6.90 -19.24
N PHE A 421 -13.29 -7.15 -19.79
CA PHE A 421 -12.05 -7.21 -19.01
C PHE A 421 -11.79 -5.93 -18.20
N ILE A 422 -12.04 -4.76 -18.82
CA ILE A 422 -11.85 -3.47 -18.14
C ILE A 422 -12.81 -3.36 -16.95
N LYS A 423 -14.09 -3.62 -17.16
CA LYS A 423 -15.12 -3.52 -16.11
C LYS A 423 -14.89 -4.49 -14.95
N ARG A 424 -14.60 -5.74 -15.28
CA ARG A 424 -14.52 -6.83 -14.30
C ARG A 424 -13.20 -6.91 -13.56
N ILE A 425 -12.09 -6.56 -14.21
CA ILE A 425 -10.74 -6.79 -13.67
C ILE A 425 -9.96 -5.48 -13.54
N ALA A 426 -9.79 -4.73 -14.63
CA ALA A 426 -8.90 -3.58 -14.63
C ALA A 426 -9.40 -2.42 -13.76
N ASP A 427 -10.68 -2.05 -13.85
CA ASP A 427 -11.28 -0.97 -13.06
C ASP A 427 -11.23 -1.25 -11.54
N PRO A 428 -11.61 -2.46 -11.03
CA PRO A 428 -11.42 -2.80 -9.62
C PRO A 428 -9.96 -2.74 -9.16
N ILE A 429 -9.02 -3.23 -9.97
CA ILE A 429 -7.58 -3.16 -9.64
C ILE A 429 -7.12 -1.71 -9.58
N ASN A 430 -7.48 -0.88 -10.56
CA ASN A 430 -7.13 0.54 -10.59
C ASN A 430 -7.75 1.34 -9.43
N ALA A 431 -8.91 0.92 -8.94
CA ALA A 431 -9.55 1.47 -7.75
C ALA A 431 -8.97 0.96 -6.41
N VAL A 432 -7.91 0.14 -6.45
CA VAL A 432 -7.30 -0.51 -5.26
C VAL A 432 -8.31 -1.45 -4.55
N LYS A 433 -9.23 -2.04 -5.31
CA LYS A 433 -10.24 -3.02 -4.84
C LYS A 433 -9.94 -4.45 -5.33
N GLY A 434 -8.71 -4.74 -5.78
CA GLY A 434 -8.32 -6.06 -6.28
C GLY A 434 -8.53 -7.20 -5.28
N ASP A 435 -8.50 -6.92 -3.98
CA ASP A 435 -8.76 -7.92 -2.93
C ASP A 435 -10.20 -8.47 -2.95
N SER A 436 -11.14 -7.75 -3.56
CA SER A 436 -12.54 -8.20 -3.72
C SER A 436 -12.76 -9.14 -4.91
N LEU A 437 -11.76 -9.28 -5.79
CA LEU A 437 -11.88 -10.15 -6.97
C LEU A 437 -11.75 -11.62 -6.57
N PRO A 438 -12.75 -12.47 -6.90
CA PRO A 438 -12.65 -13.90 -6.67
C PRO A 438 -11.69 -14.57 -7.66
N VAL A 439 -11.30 -15.81 -7.38
CA VAL A 439 -10.42 -16.59 -8.26
C VAL A 439 -11.05 -16.78 -9.64
N SER A 440 -12.37 -16.95 -9.72
CA SER A 440 -13.10 -17.10 -10.99
C SER A 440 -12.97 -15.91 -11.94
N ALA A 441 -12.65 -14.71 -11.41
CA ALA A 441 -12.41 -13.55 -12.26
C ALA A 441 -11.23 -13.75 -13.23
N PHE A 442 -10.31 -14.66 -12.89
CA PHE A 442 -9.10 -14.95 -13.66
C PHE A 442 -9.17 -16.24 -14.49
N LEU A 443 -10.35 -16.89 -14.58
CA LEU A 443 -10.55 -18.01 -15.49
C LEU A 443 -10.37 -17.55 -16.95
N GLY A 444 -9.57 -18.30 -17.70
CA GLY A 444 -9.17 -17.95 -19.07
C GLY A 444 -7.87 -17.15 -19.15
N TYR A 445 -7.25 -16.81 -18.00
CA TYR A 445 -5.97 -16.11 -17.89
C TYR A 445 -4.91 -16.93 -17.13
N GLU A 446 -5.06 -18.25 -17.09
CA GLU A 446 -4.20 -19.17 -16.33
C GLU A 446 -2.75 -19.16 -16.81
N ASP A 447 -2.52 -18.81 -18.07
CA ASP A 447 -1.20 -18.67 -18.69
C ASP A 447 -0.56 -17.29 -18.45
N GLY A 448 -1.27 -16.36 -17.77
CA GLY A 448 -0.79 -15.01 -17.48
C GLY A 448 -0.94 -14.03 -18.63
N THR A 449 -1.62 -14.37 -19.72
CA THR A 449 -1.93 -13.43 -20.81
C THR A 449 -3.15 -12.58 -20.48
N PHE A 450 -2.98 -11.26 -20.51
CA PHE A 450 -4.04 -10.28 -20.30
C PHE A 450 -4.27 -9.43 -21.55
N GLU A 451 -5.44 -8.80 -21.62
CA GLU A 451 -5.82 -7.90 -22.69
C GLU A 451 -4.84 -6.74 -22.88
N ASN A 452 -4.52 -6.42 -24.12
CA ASN A 452 -3.69 -5.28 -24.47
C ASN A 452 -4.52 -4.00 -24.63
N GLY A 453 -3.85 -2.83 -24.61
CA GLY A 453 -4.49 -1.53 -24.85
C GLY A 453 -5.38 -1.02 -23.72
N THR A 454 -5.28 -1.58 -22.54
CA THR A 454 -6.11 -1.23 -21.36
C THR A 454 -5.93 0.22 -20.92
N THR A 455 -4.78 0.84 -21.19
CA THR A 455 -4.48 2.24 -20.86
C THR A 455 -5.43 3.23 -21.56
N ALA A 456 -6.07 2.85 -22.67
CA ALA A 456 -7.07 3.68 -23.34
C ALA A 456 -8.27 4.02 -22.43
N TYR A 457 -8.56 3.14 -21.47
CA TYR A 457 -9.70 3.24 -20.54
C TYR A 457 -9.30 3.80 -19.17
N GLU A 458 -8.01 3.90 -18.90
CA GLU A 458 -7.50 4.45 -17.64
C GLU A 458 -7.29 5.96 -17.76
N LYS A 459 -8.25 6.75 -17.33
CA LYS A 459 -8.22 8.22 -17.35
C LYS A 459 -8.01 8.74 -15.92
N ARG A 460 -6.73 8.94 -15.52
CA ARG A 460 -6.36 9.26 -14.13
C ARG A 460 -6.73 10.68 -13.70
N GLY A 461 -6.57 11.68 -14.59
CA GLY A 461 -6.90 13.09 -14.33
C GLY A 461 -6.15 13.68 -13.14
N ILE A 462 -4.86 13.32 -12.97
CA ILE A 462 -4.04 13.65 -11.78
C ILE A 462 -3.30 14.99 -11.89
N ALA A 463 -3.24 15.59 -13.08
CA ALA A 463 -2.56 16.88 -13.27
C ALA A 463 -3.39 18.01 -12.65
N VAL A 464 -2.76 18.81 -11.80
CA VAL A 464 -3.35 20.05 -11.27
C VAL A 464 -3.46 21.10 -12.39
N ASN A 465 -2.36 21.23 -13.15
CA ASN A 465 -2.29 22.09 -14.33
C ASN A 465 -2.04 21.24 -15.56
N VAL A 466 -2.80 21.46 -16.62
CA VAL A 466 -2.65 20.78 -17.91
C VAL A 466 -2.19 21.80 -18.94
N PRO A 467 -1.35 21.38 -19.93
CA PRO A 467 -0.86 22.32 -20.92
C PRO A 467 -1.97 22.74 -21.88
N GLU A 468 -2.01 24.03 -22.18
CA GLU A 468 -2.82 24.63 -23.23
C GLU A 468 -1.96 24.94 -24.45
N TRP A 469 -2.49 24.66 -25.64
CA TRP A 469 -1.82 24.99 -26.91
C TRP A 469 -2.24 26.38 -27.40
N ILE A 470 -1.24 27.23 -27.69
CA ILE A 470 -1.41 28.58 -28.20
C ILE A 470 -1.00 28.57 -29.68
N PRO A 471 -1.97 28.47 -30.62
CA PRO A 471 -1.71 28.29 -32.04
C PRO A 471 -0.82 29.38 -32.66
N GLU A 472 -1.04 30.65 -32.27
CA GLU A 472 -0.39 31.81 -32.82
C GLU A 472 1.12 31.85 -32.58
N ASN A 473 1.56 31.19 -31.51
CA ASN A 473 2.98 31.09 -31.17
C ASN A 473 3.63 29.84 -31.76
N CYS A 474 2.83 28.88 -32.26
CA CYS A 474 3.33 27.55 -32.61
C CYS A 474 4.11 27.55 -33.94
N ILE A 475 5.31 27.02 -33.90
CA ILE A 475 6.17 26.85 -35.12
C ILE A 475 6.16 25.40 -35.62
N GLN A 476 5.28 24.54 -35.13
CA GLN A 476 5.07 23.14 -35.54
C GLN A 476 6.31 22.26 -35.44
N CYS A 477 7.21 22.55 -34.50
CA CYS A 477 8.46 21.78 -34.30
C CYS A 477 8.25 20.42 -33.58
N ASN A 478 7.10 20.15 -33.04
CA ASN A 478 6.70 18.89 -32.33
C ASN A 478 7.56 18.50 -31.11
N GLN A 479 8.46 19.36 -30.63
CA GLN A 479 9.29 19.04 -29.47
C GLN A 479 8.46 18.73 -28.22
N CYS A 480 7.31 19.41 -28.04
CA CYS A 480 6.40 19.15 -26.93
C CYS A 480 5.81 17.73 -26.97
N ALA A 481 5.46 17.24 -28.15
CA ALA A 481 4.97 15.87 -28.34
C ALA A 481 6.09 14.84 -28.12
N PHE A 482 7.29 15.14 -28.64
CA PHE A 482 8.44 14.23 -28.56
C PHE A 482 8.93 13.98 -27.12
N VAL A 483 8.91 15.00 -26.25
CA VAL A 483 9.38 14.87 -24.86
C VAL A 483 8.30 14.40 -23.89
N CYS A 484 7.05 14.29 -24.32
CA CYS A 484 5.97 13.91 -23.42
C CYS A 484 6.11 12.46 -22.98
N PRO A 485 6.33 12.17 -21.67
CA PRO A 485 6.58 10.81 -21.18
C PRO A 485 5.35 9.90 -21.29
N HIS A 486 4.16 10.49 -21.46
CA HIS A 486 2.89 9.76 -21.56
C HIS A 486 2.24 9.86 -22.95
N ALA A 487 2.91 10.47 -23.94
CA ALA A 487 2.40 10.67 -25.30
C ALA A 487 1.00 11.33 -25.34
N VAL A 488 0.73 12.22 -24.39
CA VAL A 488 -0.58 12.89 -24.27
C VAL A 488 -0.71 14.09 -25.20
N ILE A 489 0.41 14.55 -25.78
CA ILE A 489 0.47 15.65 -26.73
C ILE A 489 0.68 15.06 -28.11
N ARG A 490 -0.30 15.26 -28.99
CA ARG A 490 -0.28 14.69 -30.35
C ARG A 490 -0.50 15.74 -31.39
N PRO A 491 0.39 15.82 -32.41
CA PRO A 491 0.16 16.66 -33.60
C PRO A 491 -0.76 15.93 -34.58
N PHE A 492 -1.64 16.68 -35.21
CA PHE A 492 -2.53 16.21 -36.27
C PHE A 492 -2.42 17.11 -37.50
N LEU A 493 -2.53 16.49 -38.68
CA LEU A 493 -2.82 17.12 -39.93
C LEU A 493 -4.27 16.82 -40.30
N ILE A 494 -5.02 17.83 -40.70
CA ILE A 494 -6.47 17.79 -40.84
C ILE A 494 -6.80 18.30 -42.26
N ASP A 495 -7.53 17.52 -43.06
CA ASP A 495 -8.01 17.92 -44.35
C ASP A 495 -9.31 18.73 -44.28
N GLU A 496 -9.82 19.20 -45.44
CA GLU A 496 -11.03 20.01 -45.51
C GLU A 496 -12.28 19.27 -45.02
N ASN A 497 -12.39 17.96 -45.29
CA ASN A 497 -13.54 17.16 -44.87
C ASN A 497 -13.54 16.92 -43.35
N GLU A 498 -12.38 16.62 -42.82
CA GLU A 498 -12.17 16.45 -41.37
C GLU A 498 -12.40 17.78 -40.64
N LEU A 499 -11.95 18.89 -41.21
CA LEU A 499 -12.17 20.22 -40.65
C LEU A 499 -13.66 20.60 -40.65
N ALA A 500 -14.38 20.25 -41.72
CA ALA A 500 -15.83 20.49 -41.80
C ALA A 500 -16.64 19.68 -40.76
N ALA A 501 -16.10 18.52 -40.36
CA ALA A 501 -16.70 17.66 -39.31
C ALA A 501 -16.18 17.98 -37.91
N ALA A 502 -15.28 18.95 -37.76
CA ALA A 502 -14.66 19.27 -36.49
C ALA A 502 -15.65 19.88 -35.47
N PRO A 503 -15.46 19.67 -34.19
CA PRO A 503 -16.25 20.34 -33.15
C PRO A 503 -16.14 21.86 -33.24
N GLU A 504 -17.23 22.55 -32.91
CA GLU A 504 -17.22 24.00 -32.79
C GLU A 504 -16.13 24.49 -31.82
N GLY A 505 -15.41 25.53 -32.19
CA GLY A 505 -14.31 26.08 -31.37
C GLY A 505 -12.97 25.36 -31.50
N MET A 506 -12.83 24.38 -32.38
CA MET A 506 -11.55 23.73 -32.61
C MET A 506 -10.55 24.66 -33.31
N ASN A 507 -9.50 25.07 -32.60
CA ASN A 507 -8.43 25.92 -33.13
C ASN A 507 -7.45 25.09 -33.98
N THR A 508 -7.13 25.60 -35.19
CA THR A 508 -6.12 25.05 -36.10
C THR A 508 -5.29 26.17 -36.71
N ILE A 509 -4.13 25.84 -37.27
CA ILE A 509 -3.31 26.75 -38.08
C ILE A 509 -2.91 26.03 -39.35
N LYS A 510 -2.56 26.79 -40.40
CA LYS A 510 -2.08 26.23 -41.67
C LYS A 510 -0.86 25.34 -41.43
N ALA A 511 -0.85 24.13 -41.96
CA ALA A 511 0.30 23.25 -41.88
C ALA A 511 1.51 23.79 -42.64
N ILE A 512 2.72 23.61 -42.09
CA ILE A 512 3.99 24.07 -42.64
C ILE A 512 4.79 22.84 -43.09
N GLY A 513 5.11 22.77 -44.37
CA GLY A 513 5.95 21.71 -44.91
C GLY A 513 5.64 21.42 -46.38
N LYS A 514 6.60 20.88 -47.12
CA LYS A 514 6.43 20.43 -48.48
C LYS A 514 5.49 19.23 -48.54
N GLY A 515 4.44 19.28 -49.34
CA GLY A 515 3.45 18.22 -49.48
C GLY A 515 2.33 18.29 -48.41
N LEU A 516 2.28 19.40 -47.65
CA LEU A 516 1.23 19.65 -46.64
C LEU A 516 0.31 20.81 -47.07
N GLU A 517 0.38 21.20 -48.34
CA GLU A 517 -0.42 22.29 -48.88
C GLU A 517 -1.92 21.95 -48.78
N GLY A 518 -2.70 22.87 -48.25
CA GLY A 518 -4.14 22.68 -48.00
C GLY A 518 -4.52 22.02 -46.69
N LEU A 519 -3.57 21.48 -45.96
CA LEU A 519 -3.84 20.87 -44.65
C LEU A 519 -3.79 21.91 -43.51
N GLN A 520 -4.57 21.65 -42.48
CA GLN A 520 -4.50 22.33 -41.20
C GLN A 520 -3.70 21.50 -40.19
N TYR A 521 -3.06 22.19 -39.26
CA TYR A 521 -2.27 21.58 -38.18
C TYR A 521 -2.88 21.90 -36.83
N LYS A 522 -2.86 20.91 -35.93
CA LYS A 522 -3.33 21.05 -34.56
C LYS A 522 -2.45 20.24 -33.57
N ILE A 523 -2.19 20.80 -32.39
CA ILE A 523 -1.76 20.05 -31.24
C ILE A 523 -2.99 19.70 -30.38
N GLN A 524 -3.20 18.44 -30.14
CA GLN A 524 -4.22 17.96 -29.21
C GLN A 524 -3.55 17.47 -27.92
N VAL A 525 -4.12 17.83 -26.78
CA VAL A 525 -3.68 17.39 -25.45
C VAL A 525 -4.74 16.49 -24.84
N SER A 526 -4.34 15.27 -24.41
CA SER A 526 -5.20 14.37 -23.64
C SER A 526 -5.06 14.73 -22.15
N THR A 527 -5.91 15.61 -21.67
CA THR A 527 -5.80 16.22 -20.33
C THR A 527 -5.92 15.22 -19.20
N LEU A 528 -6.78 14.19 -19.34
CA LEU A 528 -6.98 13.15 -18.32
C LEU A 528 -5.79 12.17 -18.21
N ASP A 529 -4.93 12.12 -19.23
CA ASP A 529 -3.72 11.30 -19.25
C ASP A 529 -2.47 12.11 -18.86
N CYS A 530 -2.58 13.44 -18.76
CA CYS A 530 -1.49 14.32 -18.38
C CYS A 530 -1.12 14.14 -16.89
N THR A 531 0.20 14.19 -16.60
CA THR A 531 0.72 14.14 -15.23
C THR A 531 1.15 15.51 -14.69
N GLY A 532 1.05 16.58 -15.49
CA GLY A 532 1.44 17.93 -15.08
C GLY A 532 2.95 18.15 -14.91
N CYS A 533 3.81 17.35 -15.55
CA CYS A 533 5.26 17.39 -15.36
C CYS A 533 5.96 18.65 -15.92
N GLY A 534 5.30 19.44 -16.79
CA GLY A 534 5.82 20.68 -17.36
C GLY A 534 6.91 20.53 -18.45
N SER A 535 7.33 19.30 -18.80
CA SER A 535 8.41 19.06 -19.78
C SER A 535 8.13 19.70 -21.14
N CYS A 536 6.88 19.65 -21.60
CA CYS A 536 6.47 20.26 -22.88
C CYS A 536 6.62 21.78 -22.90
N VAL A 537 6.30 22.45 -21.79
CA VAL A 537 6.45 23.91 -21.66
C VAL A 537 7.92 24.30 -21.65
N ASN A 538 8.75 23.53 -20.91
CA ASN A 538 10.18 23.81 -20.79
C ASN A 538 10.92 23.76 -22.13
N VAL A 539 10.61 22.75 -22.97
CA VAL A 539 11.34 22.57 -24.25
C VAL A 539 10.80 23.43 -25.39
N CYS A 540 9.64 24.07 -25.24
CA CYS A 540 9.05 24.85 -26.31
C CYS A 540 9.95 26.01 -26.76
N PRO A 541 10.46 26.02 -28.01
CA PRO A 541 11.41 27.02 -28.51
C PRO A 541 10.75 28.21 -29.16
N ALA A 542 9.43 28.31 -29.13
CA ALA A 542 8.68 29.33 -29.88
C ALA A 542 9.16 30.75 -29.53
N PRO A 543 9.53 31.58 -30.55
CA PRO A 543 10.24 32.84 -30.31
C PRO A 543 9.34 33.98 -29.85
N LYS A 544 8.03 33.91 -30.08
CA LYS A 544 7.04 34.92 -29.70
C LYS A 544 6.41 34.68 -28.32
N GLY A 545 6.93 33.73 -27.57
CA GLY A 545 6.36 33.20 -26.36
C GLY A 545 6.06 31.71 -26.47
N LYS A 546 5.92 31.01 -25.35
CA LYS A 546 5.62 29.57 -25.36
C LYS A 546 4.33 29.30 -26.18
N ALA A 547 4.40 28.31 -27.05
CA ALA A 547 3.24 27.85 -27.82
C ALA A 547 2.47 26.74 -27.07
N ILE A 548 3.01 26.34 -25.95
CA ILE A 548 2.35 25.43 -25.00
C ILE A 548 2.71 25.88 -23.59
N GLN A 549 1.74 26.09 -22.75
CA GLN A 549 1.92 26.63 -21.40
C GLN A 549 0.88 26.09 -20.42
#